data_8acc946192d528c04f87c4829d865352
#
_entry.id   8acc946192d528c04f87c4829d865352
#
_cell.length_a   1.000
_cell.length_b   1.000
_cell.length_c   1.000
_cell.angle_alpha   90.00
_cell.angle_beta   90.00
_cell.angle_gamma   90.00
#
_symmetry.space_group_name_H-M   'P 1'
#
loop_
_entity.id
_entity.type
_entity.pdbx_description
1 polymer ?
#
loop_
_entity_poly.entity_id
_entity_poly.type
_entity_poly.pdbx_seq_one_letter_code
_entity_poly.pdbx_strand_id
1 'polypeptide(L)'
;HQPRRQRQMCIRDSFYSLAINCIESIKDYYPDAKCCLVTEEKFLDGREDIADDLIFCDDHYRAKLWGMANSPYDITMYIDADSEIEHEDIATVFDELNNNDMMFHKLDEKYKKVYAITSFTYENVREYYTYCGGVCLYDMRNPLVKDFMNDWNDLFRKQYSKELILPMDPWQELWDFDQTTLWYLLNKVDKYKNIKVDSFKDNLRWNYFPHYERYFNVFPKDPVVIRHYSSYAQKDKSYA
;
A
#
# COMPACT_ATOMS: atom_id res chain seq x y z
N HIS A 1 -24.97 -19.41 -4.96
CA HIS A 1 -24.11 -18.76 -3.97
C HIS A 1 -22.69 -19.35 -3.86
N GLN A 2 -22.39 -20.50 -4.52
CA GLN A 2 -21.04 -21.08 -4.57
C GLN A 2 -20.02 -20.30 -5.42
N PRO A 3 -20.37 -19.61 -6.55
CA PRO A 3 -19.38 -18.94 -7.39
C PRO A 3 -18.62 -17.79 -6.69
N ARG A 4 -19.26 -17.12 -5.70
CA ARG A 4 -18.60 -16.02 -4.97
C ARG A 4 -17.54 -16.49 -3.96
N ARG A 5 -17.77 -17.63 -3.27
CA ARG A 5 -16.78 -18.20 -2.33
C ARG A 5 -15.56 -18.74 -3.07
N GLN A 6 -15.77 -19.42 -4.19
CA GLN A 6 -14.68 -19.95 -5.00
C GLN A 6 -13.81 -18.85 -5.64
N ARG A 7 -14.42 -17.74 -6.10
CA ARG A 7 -13.67 -16.58 -6.60
C ARG A 7 -12.86 -15.87 -5.50
N GLN A 8 -13.36 -15.84 -4.27
CA GLN A 8 -12.64 -15.24 -3.14
C GLN A 8 -11.43 -16.08 -2.72
N MET A 9 -11.51 -17.40 -2.72
CA MET A 9 -10.37 -18.28 -2.43
C MET A 9 -9.27 -18.15 -3.50
N CYS A 10 -9.61 -18.18 -4.79
CA CYS A 10 -8.63 -17.99 -5.87
C CYS A 10 -7.92 -16.63 -5.83
N ILE A 11 -8.61 -15.58 -5.38
CA ILE A 11 -8.01 -14.24 -5.25
C ILE A 11 -7.00 -14.19 -4.09
N ARG A 12 -7.25 -14.89 -2.98
CA ARG A 12 -6.36 -14.89 -1.80
C ARG A 12 -5.10 -15.71 -2.02
N ASP A 13 -5.21 -16.88 -2.62
CA ASP A 13 -4.04 -17.69 -3.04
C ASP A 13 -3.16 -16.92 -4.02
N SER A 14 -3.75 -16.11 -4.90
CA SER A 14 -3.00 -15.27 -5.84
C SER A 14 -2.22 -14.16 -5.14
N PHE A 15 -2.75 -13.56 -4.06
CA PHE A 15 -2.03 -12.52 -3.31
C PHE A 15 -0.82 -13.06 -2.55
N TYR A 16 -0.91 -14.27 -2.00
CA TYR A 16 0.24 -14.92 -1.38
C TYR A 16 1.36 -15.13 -2.40
N SER A 17 1.05 -15.71 -3.57
CA SER A 17 2.05 -15.90 -4.64
C SER A 17 2.64 -14.59 -5.14
N LEU A 18 1.84 -13.52 -5.23
CA LEU A 18 2.32 -12.20 -5.59
C LEU A 18 3.27 -11.64 -4.52
N ALA A 19 2.97 -11.83 -3.23
CA ALA A 19 3.85 -11.39 -2.14
C ALA A 19 5.19 -12.12 -2.17
N ILE A 20 5.20 -13.43 -2.42
CA ILE A 20 6.44 -14.20 -2.61
C ILE A 20 7.25 -13.64 -3.79
N ASN A 21 6.64 -13.45 -4.95
CA ASN A 21 7.33 -12.89 -6.12
C ASN A 21 7.86 -11.46 -5.86
N CYS A 22 7.12 -10.65 -5.09
CA CYS A 22 7.59 -9.34 -4.68
C CYS A 22 8.84 -9.44 -3.80
N ILE A 23 8.85 -10.33 -2.80
CA ILE A 23 10.02 -10.57 -1.95
C ILE A 23 11.21 -11.11 -2.78
N GLU A 24 10.98 -12.03 -3.71
CA GLU A 24 12.00 -12.52 -4.63
C GLU A 24 12.64 -11.35 -5.40
N SER A 25 11.83 -10.48 -5.98
CA SER A 25 12.33 -9.32 -6.70
C SER A 25 13.11 -8.34 -5.82
N ILE A 26 12.72 -8.17 -4.53
CA ILE A 26 13.52 -7.38 -3.57
C ILE A 26 14.88 -8.03 -3.36
N LYS A 27 14.91 -9.34 -3.11
CA LYS A 27 16.16 -10.07 -2.83
C LYS A 27 17.09 -10.11 -4.04
N ASP A 28 16.56 -10.09 -5.26
CA ASP A 28 17.36 -10.04 -6.50
C ASP A 28 18.18 -8.75 -6.59
N TYR A 29 17.63 -7.61 -6.20
CA TYR A 29 18.30 -6.31 -6.26
C TYR A 29 18.90 -5.85 -4.92
N TYR A 30 18.40 -6.38 -3.80
CA TYR A 30 18.89 -6.08 -2.46
C TYR A 30 18.91 -7.36 -1.58
N PRO A 31 19.91 -8.24 -1.77
CA PRO A 31 19.97 -9.55 -1.10
C PRO A 31 19.97 -9.49 0.43
N ASP A 32 20.53 -8.42 1.01
CA ASP A 32 20.61 -8.22 2.46
C ASP A 32 19.35 -7.58 3.05
N ALA A 33 18.35 -7.23 2.24
CA ALA A 33 17.10 -6.68 2.73
C ALA A 33 16.42 -7.66 3.70
N LYS A 34 15.94 -7.15 4.83
CA LYS A 34 15.10 -7.92 5.75
C LYS A 34 13.65 -7.80 5.32
N CYS A 35 13.02 -8.92 5.03
CA CYS A 35 11.66 -8.99 4.52
C CYS A 35 10.75 -9.69 5.51
N CYS A 36 9.60 -9.09 5.81
CA CYS A 36 8.53 -9.69 6.61
C CYS A 36 7.33 -9.98 5.73
N LEU A 37 6.89 -11.23 5.71
CA LEU A 37 5.65 -11.63 5.03
C LEU A 37 4.48 -11.59 6.02
N VAL A 38 3.42 -10.87 5.67
CA VAL A 38 2.16 -10.84 6.42
C VAL A 38 1.11 -11.67 5.67
N THR A 39 0.66 -12.76 6.27
CA THR A 39 -0.27 -13.70 5.62
C THR A 39 -1.14 -14.44 6.65
N GLU A 40 -2.10 -15.23 6.18
CA GLU A 40 -2.79 -16.21 7.00
C GLU A 40 -2.08 -17.56 6.90
N GLU A 41 -1.96 -18.29 8.02
CA GLU A 41 -1.26 -19.59 8.09
C GLU A 41 -1.74 -20.59 7.02
N LYS A 42 -3.03 -20.55 6.69
CA LYS A 42 -3.64 -21.47 5.69
C LYS A 42 -3.15 -21.28 4.25
N PHE A 43 -2.43 -20.18 3.95
CA PHE A 43 -1.90 -19.89 2.61
C PHE A 43 -0.43 -20.29 2.44
N LEU A 44 0.22 -20.77 3.49
CA LEU A 44 1.59 -21.25 3.40
C LEU A 44 1.67 -22.47 2.47
N ASP A 45 2.65 -22.47 1.58
CA ASP A 45 2.87 -23.52 0.57
C ASP A 45 4.32 -24.01 0.50
N GLY A 46 5.17 -23.61 1.45
CA GLY A 46 6.58 -24.01 1.57
C GLY A 46 7.55 -23.04 0.89
N ARG A 47 7.08 -21.89 0.37
CA ARG A 47 7.94 -20.83 -0.23
C ARG A 47 8.22 -19.66 0.73
N GLU A 48 7.61 -19.67 1.90
CA GLU A 48 7.72 -18.61 2.91
C GLU A 48 9.14 -18.43 3.47
N ASP A 49 10.03 -19.42 3.31
CA ASP A 49 11.43 -19.36 3.74
C ASP A 49 12.25 -18.24 3.08
N ILE A 50 11.71 -17.62 2.01
CA ILE A 50 12.33 -16.46 1.38
C ILE A 50 12.20 -15.19 2.25
N ALA A 51 11.18 -15.12 3.12
CA ALA A 51 11.01 -14.05 4.09
C ALA A 51 11.87 -14.30 5.33
N ASP A 52 12.43 -13.21 5.89
CA ASP A 52 13.20 -13.30 7.14
C ASP A 52 12.31 -13.41 8.37
N ASP A 53 11.13 -12.78 8.31
CA ASP A 53 10.10 -12.79 9.35
C ASP A 53 8.73 -13.13 8.75
N LEU A 54 7.94 -13.83 9.56
CA LEU A 54 6.58 -14.24 9.18
C LEU A 54 5.60 -13.82 10.26
N ILE A 55 4.58 -13.07 9.88
CA ILE A 55 3.53 -12.61 10.80
C ILE A 55 2.18 -13.11 10.31
N PHE A 56 1.49 -13.83 11.19
CA PHE A 56 0.14 -14.31 10.90
C PHE A 56 -0.90 -13.28 11.31
N CYS A 57 -1.79 -12.97 10.38
CA CYS A 57 -2.98 -12.17 10.65
C CYS A 57 -4.23 -13.05 10.48
N ASP A 58 -5.26 -12.76 11.26
CA ASP A 58 -6.57 -13.35 11.06
C ASP A 58 -7.18 -12.85 9.74
N ASP A 59 -8.21 -13.56 9.23
CA ASP A 59 -8.95 -13.20 8.02
C ASP A 59 -9.47 -11.75 8.10
N HIS A 60 -8.73 -10.85 7.47
CA HIS A 60 -8.97 -9.43 7.52
C HIS A 60 -8.86 -8.82 6.13
N TYR A 61 -9.86 -8.03 5.74
CA TYR A 61 -9.92 -7.46 4.39
C TYR A 61 -8.70 -6.59 4.02
N ARG A 62 -8.11 -5.88 4.99
CA ARG A 62 -6.90 -5.07 4.80
C ARG A 62 -5.81 -5.49 5.78
N ALA A 63 -5.41 -6.77 5.69
CA ALA A 63 -4.31 -7.32 6.49
C ALA A 63 -3.03 -6.45 6.45
N LYS A 64 -2.82 -5.69 5.36
CA LYS A 64 -1.72 -4.74 5.23
C LYS A 64 -1.66 -3.73 6.37
N LEU A 65 -2.78 -3.12 6.77
CA LEU A 65 -2.79 -2.12 7.84
C LEU A 65 -2.42 -2.74 9.19
N TRP A 66 -2.91 -3.95 9.44
CA TRP A 66 -2.51 -4.72 10.61
C TRP A 66 -1.02 -5.08 10.56
N GLY A 67 -0.51 -5.54 9.42
CA GLY A 67 0.91 -5.84 9.21
C GLY A 67 1.80 -4.62 9.42
N MET A 68 1.41 -3.46 8.88
CA MET A 68 2.13 -2.21 9.08
C MET A 68 2.20 -1.80 10.55
N ALA A 69 1.08 -1.93 11.29
CA ALA A 69 1.02 -1.62 12.72
C ALA A 69 1.84 -2.59 13.59
N ASN A 70 2.06 -3.82 13.12
CA ASN A 70 2.80 -4.88 13.81
C ASN A 70 4.15 -5.20 13.17
N SER A 71 4.72 -4.28 12.38
CA SER A 71 6.04 -4.48 11.79
C SER A 71 7.09 -4.84 12.84
N PRO A 72 7.94 -5.86 12.60
CA PRO A 72 9.02 -6.22 13.52
C PRO A 72 10.23 -5.28 13.42
N TYR A 73 10.22 -4.33 12.46
CA TYR A 73 11.36 -3.47 12.14
C TYR A 73 11.20 -2.06 12.68
N ASP A 74 12.31 -1.45 13.09
CA ASP A 74 12.37 -0.06 13.55
C ASP A 74 12.00 0.94 12.45
N ILE A 75 12.56 0.76 11.25
CA ILE A 75 12.20 1.52 10.06
C ILE A 75 11.67 0.52 9.04
N THR A 76 10.48 0.78 8.56
CA THR A 76 9.76 -0.16 7.72
C THR A 76 9.38 0.48 6.38
N MET A 77 9.66 -0.23 5.29
CA MET A 77 9.03 0.02 4.01
C MET A 77 7.92 -1.00 3.79
N TYR A 78 6.71 -0.52 3.60
CA TYR A 78 5.59 -1.34 3.15
C TYR A 78 5.46 -1.27 1.63
N ILE A 79 5.24 -2.42 1.00
CA ILE A 79 5.01 -2.57 -0.45
C ILE A 79 3.80 -3.49 -0.64
N ASP A 80 2.83 -3.08 -1.47
CA ASP A 80 1.70 -3.95 -1.85
C ASP A 80 2.21 -5.19 -2.60
N ALA A 81 1.62 -6.36 -2.34
CA ALA A 81 2.04 -7.65 -2.87
C ALA A 81 2.06 -7.74 -4.41
N ASP A 82 1.24 -6.93 -5.09
CA ASP A 82 1.17 -6.85 -6.55
C ASP A 82 2.21 -5.88 -7.15
N SER A 83 3.35 -5.75 -6.49
CA SER A 83 4.49 -4.94 -6.93
C SER A 83 5.70 -5.81 -7.27
N GLU A 84 6.61 -5.26 -8.07
CA GLU A 84 7.86 -5.87 -8.49
C GLU A 84 8.99 -4.83 -8.43
N ILE A 85 10.16 -5.23 -7.92
CA ILE A 85 11.35 -4.38 -7.91
C ILE A 85 12.09 -4.55 -9.23
N GLU A 86 12.48 -3.42 -9.83
CA GLU A 86 13.14 -3.40 -11.16
C GLU A 86 14.51 -2.71 -11.13
N HIS A 87 14.96 -2.19 -9.98
CA HIS A 87 16.22 -1.43 -9.92
C HIS A 87 16.92 -1.54 -8.56
N GLU A 88 18.26 -1.53 -8.59
CA GLU A 88 19.13 -1.64 -7.41
C GLU A 88 19.00 -0.47 -6.42
N ASP A 89 18.48 0.67 -6.84
CA ASP A 89 18.23 1.81 -5.96
C ASP A 89 17.24 1.49 -4.83
N ILE A 90 16.57 0.34 -4.86
CA ILE A 90 15.76 -0.12 -3.72
C ILE A 90 16.58 -0.15 -2.42
N ALA A 91 17.88 -0.43 -2.51
CA ALA A 91 18.78 -0.42 -1.36
C ALA A 91 18.94 0.97 -0.70
N THR A 92 18.63 2.04 -1.42
CA THR A 92 18.74 3.42 -0.94
C THR A 92 17.43 4.02 -0.42
N VAL A 93 16.33 3.27 -0.48
CA VAL A 93 14.99 3.78 -0.16
C VAL A 93 14.88 4.38 1.24
N PHE A 94 15.60 3.82 2.20
CA PHE A 94 15.57 4.30 3.58
C PHE A 94 16.19 5.70 3.76
N ASP A 95 17.04 6.12 2.84
CA ASP A 95 17.60 7.48 2.82
C ASP A 95 16.54 8.53 2.46
N GLU A 96 15.48 8.13 1.75
CA GLU A 96 14.35 9.00 1.41
C GLU A 96 13.61 9.49 2.66
N LEU A 97 13.61 8.73 3.76
CA LEU A 97 12.95 9.15 5.01
C LEU A 97 13.55 10.46 5.56
N ASN A 98 14.89 10.61 5.46
CA ASN A 98 15.63 11.81 5.88
C ASN A 98 15.20 12.28 7.30
N ASN A 99 14.55 13.47 7.38
CA ASN A 99 14.03 14.03 8.63
C ASN A 99 12.51 13.90 8.79
N ASN A 100 11.87 13.05 7.97
CA ASN A 100 10.45 12.79 8.04
C ASN A 100 10.18 11.55 8.90
N ASP A 101 8.98 11.48 9.45
CA ASP A 101 8.52 10.33 10.23
C ASP A 101 7.87 9.28 9.31
N MET A 102 7.24 9.74 8.22
CA MET A 102 6.58 8.89 7.23
C MET A 102 6.73 9.47 5.82
N MET A 103 6.83 8.58 4.83
CA MET A 103 6.87 8.91 3.41
C MET A 103 5.83 8.08 2.66
N PHE A 104 5.13 8.71 1.73
CA PHE A 104 4.14 8.04 0.87
C PHE A 104 4.36 8.40 -0.59
N HIS A 105 3.85 7.54 -1.47
CA HIS A 105 3.65 7.96 -2.85
C HIS A 105 2.52 8.98 -2.93
N LYS A 106 2.83 10.20 -3.38
CA LYS A 106 1.85 11.27 -3.55
C LYS A 106 1.26 11.23 -4.96
N LEU A 107 -0.05 11.18 -5.05
CA LEU A 107 -0.74 11.25 -6.33
C LEU A 107 -0.69 12.69 -6.88
N ASP A 108 -0.11 12.86 -8.09
CA ASP A 108 -0.12 14.14 -8.82
C ASP A 108 -1.56 14.54 -9.16
N GLU A 109 -1.87 15.84 -9.11
CA GLU A 109 -3.20 16.40 -9.41
C GLU A 109 -3.76 15.95 -10.77
N LYS A 110 -2.88 15.80 -11.78
CA LYS A 110 -3.29 15.32 -13.10
C LYS A 110 -3.76 13.85 -13.09
N TYR A 111 -3.28 13.02 -12.14
CA TYR A 111 -3.68 11.62 -11.99
C TYR A 111 -4.90 11.47 -11.09
N LYS A 112 -5.12 12.38 -10.14
CA LYS A 112 -6.34 12.39 -9.32
C LYS A 112 -7.60 12.44 -10.18
N LYS A 113 -7.55 13.15 -11.33
CA LYS A 113 -8.66 13.18 -12.29
C LYS A 113 -9.04 11.79 -12.82
N VAL A 114 -8.10 10.87 -12.89
CA VAL A 114 -8.30 9.55 -13.49
C VAL A 114 -8.86 8.56 -12.50
N TYR A 115 -8.35 8.54 -11.29
CA TYR A 115 -8.99 7.74 -10.25
C TYR A 115 -10.46 8.13 -10.06
N ALA A 116 -10.78 9.42 -10.18
CA ALA A 116 -12.16 9.90 -10.18
C ALA A 116 -12.98 9.39 -11.37
N ILE A 117 -12.38 9.20 -12.56
CA ILE A 117 -13.09 8.76 -13.76
C ILE A 117 -13.37 7.26 -13.77
N THR A 118 -12.48 6.44 -13.19
CA THR A 118 -12.61 4.98 -13.24
C THR A 118 -13.48 4.39 -12.13
N SER A 119 -13.67 5.11 -11.03
CA SER A 119 -14.36 4.59 -9.85
C SER A 119 -15.41 5.53 -9.25
N PHE A 120 -15.26 6.85 -9.36
CA PHE A 120 -16.12 7.82 -8.68
C PHE A 120 -16.30 9.10 -9.51
N THR A 121 -17.55 9.53 -9.67
CA THR A 121 -17.96 10.71 -10.44
C THR A 121 -17.82 12.05 -9.69
N TYR A 122 -17.30 12.05 -8.45
CA TYR A 122 -17.32 13.21 -7.57
C TYR A 122 -15.98 13.96 -7.51
N GLU A 123 -15.98 15.25 -7.81
CA GLU A 123 -14.79 16.12 -7.68
C GLU A 123 -14.26 16.19 -6.25
N ASN A 124 -15.10 16.02 -5.24
CA ASN A 124 -14.79 16.11 -3.82
C ASN A 124 -13.95 14.93 -3.30
N VAL A 125 -13.87 13.83 -4.04
CA VAL A 125 -13.12 12.64 -3.64
C VAL A 125 -11.60 12.85 -3.81
N ARG A 126 -11.18 13.80 -4.63
CA ARG A 126 -9.76 14.00 -5.00
C ARG A 126 -8.84 14.27 -3.82
N GLU A 127 -9.31 14.97 -2.80
CA GLU A 127 -8.48 15.28 -1.63
C GLU A 127 -8.14 14.04 -0.80
N TYR A 128 -9.01 13.02 -0.79
CA TYR A 128 -8.82 11.78 -0.01
C TYR A 128 -7.75 10.86 -0.63
N TYR A 129 -7.40 11.06 -1.88
CA TYR A 129 -6.38 10.31 -2.61
C TYR A 129 -5.04 11.04 -2.72
N THR A 130 -4.75 11.95 -1.80
CA THR A 130 -3.47 12.68 -1.81
C THR A 130 -2.29 11.72 -1.71
N TYR A 131 -2.41 10.69 -0.88
CA TYR A 131 -1.39 9.66 -0.69
C TYR A 131 -1.91 8.28 -1.09
N CYS A 132 -1.04 7.49 -1.74
CA CYS A 132 -1.29 6.08 -2.03
C CYS A 132 -0.68 5.21 -0.94
N GLY A 133 -1.47 4.29 -0.37
CA GLY A 133 -1.01 3.37 0.66
C GLY A 133 -0.32 2.10 0.13
N GLY A 134 -0.05 2.02 -1.18
CA GLY A 134 0.58 0.83 -1.80
C GLY A 134 2.08 0.75 -1.61
N VAL A 135 2.73 1.90 -1.40
CA VAL A 135 4.14 2.02 -1.03
C VAL A 135 4.27 3.12 0.02
N CYS A 136 4.81 2.79 1.18
CA CYS A 136 5.10 3.77 2.21
C CYS A 136 6.31 3.36 3.04
N LEU A 137 7.00 4.37 3.58
CA LEU A 137 8.17 4.23 4.46
C LEU A 137 7.85 4.95 5.78
N TYR A 138 8.17 4.35 6.93
CA TYR A 138 7.83 4.90 8.23
C TYR A 138 8.77 4.45 9.34
N ASP A 139 8.95 5.33 10.35
CA ASP A 139 9.84 5.11 11.50
C ASP A 139 9.04 4.69 12.74
N MET A 140 9.05 3.40 13.05
CA MET A 140 8.36 2.83 14.23
C MET A 140 9.04 3.13 15.56
N ARG A 141 10.25 3.72 15.56
CA ARG A 141 10.92 4.21 16.78
C ARG A 141 10.22 5.46 17.31
N ASN A 142 9.54 6.22 16.43
CA ASN A 142 8.70 7.34 16.85
C ASN A 142 7.38 6.80 17.43
N PRO A 143 7.11 6.97 18.76
CA PRO A 143 5.88 6.46 19.36
C PRO A 143 4.61 7.01 18.71
N LEU A 144 4.66 8.24 18.19
CA LEU A 144 3.52 8.86 17.53
C LEU A 144 3.18 8.19 16.19
N VAL A 145 4.21 7.72 15.46
CA VAL A 145 4.01 6.91 14.24
C VAL A 145 3.43 5.55 14.58
N LYS A 146 3.95 4.90 15.64
CA LYS A 146 3.41 3.62 16.11
C LYS A 146 1.94 3.74 16.49
N ASP A 147 1.57 4.78 17.22
CA ASP A 147 0.18 5.08 17.56
C ASP A 147 -0.66 5.32 16.30
N PHE A 148 -0.10 6.08 15.33
CA PHE A 148 -0.77 6.35 14.05
C PHE A 148 -1.09 5.08 13.27
N MET A 149 -0.13 4.16 13.15
CA MET A 149 -0.35 2.90 12.43
C MET A 149 -1.42 2.03 13.09
N ASN A 150 -1.43 1.97 14.43
CA ASN A 150 -2.48 1.27 15.18
C ASN A 150 -3.85 1.94 14.98
N ASP A 151 -3.92 3.25 15.13
CA ASP A 151 -5.18 3.99 14.96
C ASP A 151 -5.67 3.93 13.51
N TRP A 152 -4.77 3.86 12.50
CA TRP A 152 -5.15 3.68 11.10
C TRP A 152 -5.79 2.31 10.85
N ASN A 153 -5.18 1.25 11.37
CA ASN A 153 -5.75 -0.09 11.31
C ASN A 153 -7.12 -0.16 12.01
N ASP A 154 -7.22 0.35 13.23
CA ASP A 154 -8.45 0.30 14.03
C ASP A 154 -9.58 1.15 13.43
N LEU A 155 -9.25 2.34 12.95
CA LEU A 155 -10.21 3.23 12.30
C LEU A 155 -10.75 2.60 11.01
N PHE A 156 -9.85 2.02 10.19
CA PHE A 156 -10.26 1.35 8.97
C PHE A 156 -11.16 0.13 9.27
N ARG A 157 -10.82 -0.68 10.27
CA ARG A 157 -11.66 -1.84 10.67
C ARG A 157 -13.05 -1.42 11.07
N LYS A 158 -13.19 -0.38 11.91
CA LYS A 158 -14.49 0.17 12.31
C LYS A 158 -15.28 0.74 11.14
N GLN A 159 -14.59 1.39 10.20
CA GLN A 159 -15.20 1.88 8.97
C GLN A 159 -15.69 0.72 8.09
N TYR A 160 -14.86 -0.28 7.89
CA TYR A 160 -15.18 -1.43 7.05
C TYR A 160 -16.34 -2.26 7.62
N SER A 161 -16.40 -2.44 8.94
CA SER A 161 -17.52 -3.08 9.63
C SER A 161 -18.78 -2.22 9.72
N LYS A 162 -18.69 -0.94 9.30
CA LYS A 162 -19.77 0.07 9.40
C LYS A 162 -20.17 0.40 10.84
N GLU A 163 -19.31 0.11 11.81
CA GLU A 163 -19.47 0.54 13.20
C GLU A 163 -19.24 2.04 13.36
N LEU A 164 -18.42 2.61 12.49
CA LEU A 164 -18.13 4.03 12.44
C LEU A 164 -18.32 4.55 11.03
N ILE A 165 -19.18 5.55 10.87
CA ILE A 165 -19.31 6.33 9.63
C ILE A 165 -18.70 7.70 9.91
N LEU A 166 -17.55 7.99 9.28
CA LEU A 166 -16.93 9.29 9.41
C LEU A 166 -17.81 10.37 8.77
N PRO A 167 -17.91 11.57 9.38
CA PRO A 167 -18.79 12.64 8.91
C PRO A 167 -18.20 13.36 7.69
N MET A 168 -18.06 12.67 6.56
CA MET A 168 -17.45 13.16 5.33
C MET A 168 -18.33 12.76 4.15
N ASP A 169 -18.61 13.70 3.28
CA ASP A 169 -19.28 13.45 2.00
C ASP A 169 -18.22 13.19 0.90
N PRO A 170 -18.26 12.17 0.10
CA PRO A 170 -19.21 11.05 -0.06
C PRO A 170 -18.77 9.76 0.65
N TRP A 171 -18.63 9.80 1.95
CA TRP A 171 -18.08 8.71 2.76
C TRP A 171 -18.74 7.35 2.55
N GLN A 172 -20.04 7.33 2.32
CA GLN A 172 -20.82 6.09 2.20
C GLN A 172 -20.36 5.22 1.03
N GLU A 173 -19.67 5.78 0.04
CA GLU A 173 -19.18 5.07 -1.15
C GLU A 173 -17.71 4.64 -1.02
N LEU A 174 -16.98 5.19 -0.03
CA LEU A 174 -15.54 4.98 0.17
C LEU A 174 -15.20 4.16 1.42
N TRP A 175 -16.17 3.46 1.98
CA TRP A 175 -16.04 2.74 3.24
C TRP A 175 -15.00 1.59 3.20
N ASP A 176 -14.65 1.09 2.02
CA ASP A 176 -13.67 0.02 1.80
C ASP A 176 -12.28 0.54 1.34
N PHE A 177 -12.07 1.87 1.33
CA PHE A 177 -10.81 2.48 0.96
C PHE A 177 -10.01 2.93 2.19
N ASP A 178 -8.80 2.40 2.33
CA ASP A 178 -7.88 2.74 3.42
C ASP A 178 -7.30 4.15 3.31
N GLN A 179 -7.20 4.70 2.11
CA GLN A 179 -6.72 6.08 1.89
C GLN A 179 -7.62 7.13 2.55
N THR A 180 -8.92 6.88 2.66
CA THR A 180 -9.84 7.81 3.32
C THR A 180 -9.58 7.92 4.81
N THR A 181 -9.29 6.79 5.48
CA THR A 181 -8.92 6.79 6.90
C THR A 181 -7.51 7.38 7.11
N LEU A 182 -6.57 7.13 6.18
CA LEU A 182 -5.27 7.80 6.17
C LEU A 182 -5.43 9.32 6.15
N TRP A 183 -6.19 9.81 5.17
CA TRP A 183 -6.45 11.25 5.04
C TRP A 183 -7.11 11.82 6.30
N TYR A 184 -8.10 11.13 6.87
CA TYR A 184 -8.79 11.59 8.07
C TYR A 184 -7.83 11.73 9.25
N LEU A 185 -6.99 10.73 9.51
CA LEU A 185 -6.01 10.78 10.60
C LEU A 185 -5.03 11.94 10.43
N LEU A 186 -4.54 12.15 9.21
CA LEU A 186 -3.56 13.22 8.93
C LEU A 186 -4.14 14.63 8.97
N ASN A 187 -5.45 14.80 8.65
CA ASN A 187 -6.03 16.13 8.47
C ASN A 187 -7.07 16.52 9.51
N LYS A 188 -7.64 15.57 10.25
CA LYS A 188 -8.76 15.81 11.18
C LYS A 188 -8.48 15.40 12.62
N VAL A 189 -7.38 14.69 12.87
CA VAL A 189 -7.02 14.22 14.21
C VAL A 189 -5.84 15.01 14.76
N ASP A 190 -6.10 15.92 15.67
CA ASP A 190 -5.09 16.84 16.26
C ASP A 190 -3.89 16.11 16.88
N LYS A 191 -4.08 14.88 17.37
CA LYS A 191 -3.01 14.03 17.90
C LYS A 191 -1.84 13.90 16.93
N TYR A 192 -2.12 13.89 15.62
CA TYR A 192 -1.13 13.58 14.57
C TYR A 192 -0.59 14.80 13.81
N LYS A 193 -1.01 16.01 14.16
CA LYS A 193 -0.59 17.24 13.49
C LYS A 193 0.92 17.51 13.49
N ASN A 194 1.67 16.86 14.38
CA ASN A 194 3.12 17.02 14.49
C ASN A 194 3.90 15.88 13.81
N ILE A 195 3.23 14.89 13.24
CA ILE A 195 3.90 13.86 12.41
C ILE A 195 4.40 14.55 11.13
N LYS A 196 5.68 14.35 10.83
CA LYS A 196 6.28 14.86 9.60
C LYS A 196 6.06 13.88 8.47
N VAL A 197 5.12 14.21 7.59
CA VAL A 197 4.78 13.38 6.43
C VAL A 197 5.18 14.10 5.16
N ASP A 198 5.88 13.41 4.26
CA ASP A 198 6.24 13.92 2.94
C ASP A 198 6.04 12.82 1.87
N SER A 199 6.33 13.15 0.64
CA SER A 199 6.32 12.24 -0.49
C SER A 199 7.73 11.92 -0.96
N PHE A 200 7.90 10.71 -1.54
CA PHE A 200 9.17 10.33 -2.15
C PHE A 200 9.62 11.36 -3.20
N LYS A 201 10.92 11.64 -3.22
CA LYS A 201 11.52 12.36 -4.35
C LYS A 201 11.35 11.51 -5.60
N ASP A 202 11.12 12.16 -6.72
CA ASP A 202 10.80 11.45 -7.96
C ASP A 202 9.78 10.31 -7.76
N ASN A 203 8.66 10.74 -7.27
CA ASN A 203 7.56 9.92 -6.78
C ASN A 203 7.14 8.77 -7.73
N LEU A 204 7.27 8.97 -9.06
CA LEU A 204 6.89 7.95 -10.05
C LEU A 204 7.83 6.76 -10.09
N ARG A 205 9.09 6.88 -9.72
CA ARG A 205 10.01 5.75 -9.73
C ARG A 205 9.80 4.79 -8.57
N TRP A 206 9.24 5.28 -7.45
CA TRP A 206 9.02 4.52 -6.22
C TRP A 206 7.65 3.82 -6.13
N ASN A 207 6.74 4.11 -7.05
CA ASN A 207 5.44 3.42 -7.15
C ASN A 207 4.83 3.67 -8.53
N TYR A 208 5.32 2.97 -9.54
CA TYR A 208 4.97 3.20 -10.93
C TYR A 208 3.89 2.23 -11.42
N PHE A 209 2.77 2.77 -11.82
CA PHE A 209 1.67 1.98 -12.37
C PHE A 209 1.74 1.95 -13.91
N PRO A 210 1.76 0.78 -14.57
CA PRO A 210 1.78 0.67 -16.04
C PRO A 210 0.67 1.44 -16.75
N HIS A 211 -0.47 1.64 -16.11
CA HIS A 211 -1.55 2.41 -16.67
C HIS A 211 -1.22 3.91 -16.81
N TYR A 212 -0.19 4.44 -16.14
CA TYR A 212 0.29 5.81 -16.36
C TYR A 212 0.82 5.99 -17.77
N GLU A 213 1.56 5.02 -18.32
CA GLU A 213 1.99 5.05 -19.72
C GLU A 213 0.77 4.97 -20.64
N ARG A 214 -0.06 3.97 -20.43
CA ARG A 214 -1.15 3.62 -21.32
C ARG A 214 -2.23 4.70 -21.45
N TYR A 215 -2.61 5.31 -20.33
CA TYR A 215 -3.74 6.24 -20.31
C TYR A 215 -3.34 7.71 -20.25
N PHE A 216 -2.12 8.01 -19.82
CA PHE A 216 -1.68 9.39 -19.57
C PHE A 216 -0.43 9.79 -20.32
N ASN A 217 0.22 8.86 -21.02
CA ASN A 217 1.51 9.09 -21.67
C ASN A 217 2.53 9.70 -20.70
N VAL A 218 2.57 9.15 -19.47
CA VAL A 218 3.46 9.61 -18.41
C VAL A 218 4.50 8.55 -18.14
N PHE A 219 5.74 8.99 -18.20
CA PHE A 219 6.92 8.18 -17.99
C PHE A 219 7.73 8.77 -16.83
N PRO A 220 8.37 7.93 -15.99
CA PRO A 220 9.33 8.41 -15.02
C PRO A 220 10.53 9.02 -15.74
N LYS A 221 11.22 9.94 -15.10
CA LYS A 221 12.45 10.55 -15.63
C LYS A 221 13.66 9.63 -15.45
N ASP A 222 13.68 8.96 -14.30
CA ASP A 222 14.71 8.02 -13.89
C ASP A 222 14.18 6.58 -13.97
N PRO A 223 15.04 5.54 -13.89
CA PRO A 223 14.60 4.16 -13.87
C PRO A 223 13.54 3.90 -12.81
N VAL A 224 12.53 3.12 -13.15
CA VAL A 224 11.54 2.62 -12.20
C VAL A 224 12.23 1.74 -11.17
N VAL A 225 11.98 1.97 -9.89
CA VAL A 225 12.46 1.11 -8.81
C VAL A 225 11.39 0.12 -8.42
N ILE A 226 10.14 0.58 -8.25
CA ILE A 226 9.00 -0.26 -7.90
C ILE A 226 7.92 -0.11 -8.96
N ARG A 227 7.61 -1.21 -9.65
CA ARG A 227 6.48 -1.32 -10.56
C ARG A 227 5.31 -1.96 -9.81
N HIS A 228 4.17 -1.30 -9.83
CA HIS A 228 2.96 -1.72 -9.12
C HIS A 228 1.87 -2.14 -10.12
N TYR A 229 1.55 -3.42 -10.14
CA TYR A 229 0.53 -3.99 -11.01
C TYR A 229 -0.82 -3.99 -10.29
N SER A 230 -1.60 -2.91 -10.42
CA SER A 230 -2.97 -2.94 -9.91
C SER A 230 -3.79 -4.08 -10.54
N SER A 231 -4.80 -4.58 -9.83
CA SER A 231 -5.67 -5.68 -10.29
C SER A 231 -6.24 -5.53 -11.71
N TYR A 232 -6.26 -4.30 -12.23
CA TYR A 232 -6.64 -4.01 -13.62
C TYR A 232 -5.55 -4.38 -14.63
N ALA A 233 -4.26 -4.27 -14.28
CA ALA A 233 -3.15 -4.63 -15.16
C ALA A 233 -2.90 -6.15 -15.22
N GLN A 234 -3.30 -6.89 -14.20
CA GLN A 234 -3.21 -8.36 -14.21
C GLN A 234 -4.12 -9.02 -15.24
N LYS A 235 -5.24 -8.38 -15.59
CA LYS A 235 -6.10 -8.86 -16.68
C LYS A 235 -5.45 -8.78 -18.05
N ASP A 236 -4.51 -7.86 -18.24
CA ASP A 236 -3.82 -7.67 -19.52
C ASP A 236 -2.58 -8.58 -19.70
N LYS A 237 -1.97 -9.11 -18.61
CA LYS A 237 -0.89 -10.13 -18.72
C LYS A 237 -1.38 -11.47 -19.31
N SER A 238 -2.69 -11.73 -19.29
CA SER A 238 -3.27 -12.94 -19.92
C SER A 238 -3.45 -12.81 -21.44
N TYR A 239 -3.04 -11.70 -22.05
CA TYR A 239 -3.15 -11.43 -23.49
C TYR A 239 -1.80 -11.05 -24.15
N ALA A 240 -0.67 -11.29 -23.46
CA ALA A 240 0.67 -11.13 -24.03
C ALA A 240 1.26 -12.47 -24.47
#